data_26f7d24226f3f9add89fa2d1d918ecf8
#
_entry.id   26f7d24226f3f9add89fa2d1d918ecf8
#
_cell.length_a   1.000
_cell.length_b   1.000
_cell.length_c   1.000
_cell.angle_alpha   90.00
_cell.angle_beta   90.00
_cell.angle_gamma   90.00
#
_symmetry.space_group_name_H-M   'P 1'
#
loop_
_entity.id
_entity.type
_entity.pdbx_description
1 polymer ?
#
loop_
_entity_poly.entity_id
_entity_poly.type
_entity_poly.pdbx_seq_one_letter_code
_entity_poly.pdbx_strand_id
1 'polypeptide(L)'
;LPGMQHKYNETVLFFPAQGQTCHAYCTYCFRWAQFIGNSDLKFANKEPEHLRRYVEENPQIDSVLITGGDPMIMKTKFLRQYIEPLLSIPHLNSIRVGTKAIAYWPYRFTEGEDADDLMRLIGQVRESGKNFAVMAHSSHPVEFSTEVAQQAVRRLIDSGAVVRCQAPLIKRVNDHPDVWAALWRKQVSLGAVPYYMFVERDTGPKNYFEVPLARAYDIFSRAYNQVSGLARTVRGPSMSCTPGKVCVDGVTEVHGEKVFVMKFIQGRNPFWANKVFFAKFNPRATWLDDLEPTLGEDAFFFEKGMDDFVENYRHEHEDVHEVKKSL
;
A
#
# COMPACT_ATOMS: atom_id res chain seq x y z
N LEU A 1 3.10 13.47 -14.24
CA LEU A 1 3.07 12.06 -14.65
C LEU A 1 1.61 11.58 -14.74
N PRO A 2 0.95 11.63 -15.90
CA PRO A 2 -0.45 11.21 -16.00
C PRO A 2 -0.61 9.74 -15.57
N GLY A 3 -1.44 9.48 -14.53
CA GLY A 3 -1.73 8.14 -14.03
C GLY A 3 -0.55 7.37 -13.46
N MET A 4 0.53 8.06 -13.10
CA MET A 4 1.69 7.48 -12.41
C MET A 4 2.07 8.32 -11.20
N GLN A 5 2.53 7.67 -10.13
CA GLN A 5 3.02 8.33 -8.93
C GLN A 5 4.34 7.70 -8.50
N HIS A 6 5.43 8.45 -8.66
CA HIS A 6 6.76 8.08 -8.20
C HIS A 6 6.97 8.65 -6.79
N LYS A 7 6.47 7.92 -5.80
CA LYS A 7 6.47 8.39 -4.39
C LYS A 7 7.76 8.06 -3.65
N TYR A 8 8.39 6.95 -3.98
CA TYR A 8 9.64 6.46 -3.38
C TYR A 8 10.64 6.19 -4.49
N ASN A 9 11.90 6.44 -4.23
CA ASN A 9 12.97 6.35 -5.23
C ASN A 9 12.96 5.03 -6.04
N GLU A 10 12.68 3.92 -5.39
CA GLU A 10 12.69 2.57 -5.98
C GLU A 10 11.31 2.08 -6.46
N THR A 11 10.24 2.87 -6.28
CA THR A 11 8.87 2.39 -6.52
C THR A 11 8.01 3.39 -7.26
N VAL A 12 7.45 2.98 -8.39
CA VAL A 12 6.40 3.71 -9.10
C VAL A 12 5.05 3.02 -8.97
N LEU A 13 4.00 3.81 -8.70
CA LEU A 13 2.61 3.39 -8.74
C LEU A 13 2.03 3.73 -10.11
N PHE A 14 1.33 2.78 -10.71
CA PHE A 14 0.63 2.95 -11.97
C PHE A 14 -0.86 2.71 -11.81
N PHE A 15 -1.66 3.58 -12.42
CA PHE A 15 -3.12 3.61 -12.32
C PHE A 15 -3.73 3.34 -13.69
N PRO A 16 -3.92 2.07 -14.10
CA PRO A 16 -4.51 1.74 -15.39
C PRO A 16 -5.96 2.23 -15.47
N ALA A 17 -6.32 2.87 -16.58
CA ALA A 17 -7.65 3.46 -16.74
C ALA A 17 -8.78 2.41 -16.63
N GLN A 18 -8.57 1.20 -17.15
CA GLN A 18 -9.53 0.10 -17.07
C GLN A 18 -9.67 -0.48 -15.65
N GLY A 19 -8.68 -0.27 -14.78
CA GLY A 19 -8.65 -0.76 -13.40
C GLY A 19 -9.13 0.27 -12.37
N GLN A 20 -9.72 1.40 -12.78
CA GLN A 20 -10.16 2.44 -11.86
C GLN A 20 -11.53 2.19 -11.25
N THR A 21 -12.28 1.20 -11.70
CA THR A 21 -13.50 0.74 -11.03
C THR A 21 -13.16 -0.23 -9.90
N CYS A 22 -14.02 -0.33 -8.89
CA CYS A 22 -13.90 -1.32 -7.82
C CYS A 22 -15.29 -1.83 -7.45
N HIS A 23 -15.44 -3.15 -7.29
CA HIS A 23 -16.71 -3.78 -6.92
C HIS A 23 -16.84 -4.02 -5.41
N ALA A 24 -15.79 -3.78 -4.62
CA ALA A 24 -15.80 -3.97 -3.17
C ALA A 24 -16.58 -2.88 -2.44
N TYR A 25 -16.62 -1.67 -2.97
CA TYR A 25 -17.33 -0.51 -2.40
C TYR A 25 -17.11 -0.33 -0.88
N CYS A 26 -15.87 -0.51 -0.42
CA CYS A 26 -15.54 -0.35 1.00
C CYS A 26 -15.91 1.04 1.48
N THR A 27 -16.71 1.15 2.54
CA THR A 27 -17.17 2.42 3.11
C THR A 27 -16.02 3.26 3.70
N TYR A 28 -14.89 2.63 4.01
CA TYR A 28 -13.64 3.21 4.47
C TYR A 28 -12.61 3.41 3.34
N CYS A 29 -13.02 3.44 2.08
CA CYS A 29 -12.11 3.55 0.95
C CYS A 29 -11.49 4.95 0.88
N PHE A 30 -10.17 5.06 1.02
CA PHE A 30 -9.46 6.34 0.90
C PHE A 30 -9.41 6.90 -0.53
N ARG A 31 -9.80 6.08 -1.53
CA ARG A 31 -9.92 6.49 -2.94
C ARG A 31 -11.35 6.84 -3.35
N TRP A 32 -12.27 6.93 -2.42
CA TRP A 32 -13.69 7.18 -2.69
C TRP A 32 -13.92 8.38 -3.61
N ALA A 33 -13.14 9.45 -3.47
CA ALA A 33 -13.25 10.66 -4.28
C ALA A 33 -13.03 10.40 -5.79
N GLN A 34 -12.28 9.37 -6.17
CA GLN A 34 -12.05 8.98 -7.57
C GLN A 34 -13.27 8.29 -8.21
N PHE A 35 -14.26 7.90 -7.41
CA PHE A 35 -15.44 7.14 -7.85
C PHE A 35 -16.73 7.96 -7.88
N ILE A 36 -16.73 9.21 -7.42
CA ILE A 36 -17.92 10.07 -7.34
C ILE A 36 -18.30 10.77 -8.66
N GLY A 37 -17.66 10.41 -9.77
CA GLY A 37 -18.05 10.90 -11.09
C GLY A 37 -17.38 12.21 -11.53
N ASN A 38 -16.61 12.88 -10.70
CA ASN A 38 -15.87 14.08 -11.06
C ASN A 38 -14.63 13.71 -11.90
N SER A 39 -14.54 14.22 -13.16
CA SER A 39 -13.43 13.97 -14.06
C SER A 39 -12.09 14.48 -13.53
N ASP A 40 -12.09 15.59 -12.79
CA ASP A 40 -10.87 16.25 -12.28
C ASP A 40 -10.19 15.43 -11.18
N LEU A 41 -10.94 14.54 -10.52
CA LEU A 41 -10.45 13.63 -9.50
C LEU A 41 -9.97 12.28 -10.07
N LYS A 42 -10.16 12.04 -11.38
CA LYS A 42 -9.70 10.80 -12.02
C LYS A 42 -8.21 10.88 -12.33
N PHE A 43 -7.47 9.98 -11.71
CA PHE A 43 -6.03 9.83 -11.92
C PHE A 43 -5.75 8.47 -12.57
N ALA A 44 -5.56 8.45 -13.90
CA ALA A 44 -5.41 7.21 -14.65
C ALA A 44 -4.62 7.40 -15.94
N ASN A 45 -4.03 6.31 -16.44
CA ASN A 45 -3.34 6.26 -17.73
C ASN A 45 -3.85 5.08 -18.57
N LYS A 46 -3.99 5.29 -19.88
CA LYS A 46 -4.42 4.26 -20.84
C LYS A 46 -3.27 3.65 -21.62
N GLU A 47 -2.09 4.26 -21.56
CA GLU A 47 -0.98 3.95 -22.46
C GLU A 47 0.11 3.14 -21.74
N PRO A 48 0.23 1.83 -22.02
CA PRO A 48 1.26 0.96 -21.41
C PRO A 48 2.68 1.46 -21.71
N GLU A 49 2.88 2.04 -22.89
CA GLU A 49 4.18 2.53 -23.35
C GLU A 49 4.72 3.68 -22.49
N HIS A 50 3.85 4.52 -21.93
CA HIS A 50 4.26 5.56 -20.98
C HIS A 50 4.87 4.95 -19.71
N LEU A 51 4.27 3.87 -19.20
CA LEU A 51 4.81 3.17 -18.02
C LEU A 51 6.17 2.53 -18.36
N ARG A 52 6.24 1.80 -19.48
CA ARG A 52 7.48 1.12 -19.91
C ARG A 52 8.63 2.11 -20.02
N ARG A 53 8.45 3.18 -20.82
CA ARG A 53 9.46 4.21 -21.03
C ARG A 53 9.89 4.87 -19.74
N TYR A 54 8.93 5.25 -18.89
CA TYR A 54 9.26 5.87 -17.60
C TYR A 54 10.12 4.97 -16.72
N VAL A 55 9.81 3.68 -16.66
CA VAL A 55 10.61 2.73 -15.87
C VAL A 55 12.00 2.55 -16.51
N GLU A 56 12.12 2.47 -17.82
CA GLU A 56 13.41 2.35 -18.52
C GLU A 56 14.32 3.58 -18.31
N GLU A 57 13.74 4.79 -18.36
CA GLU A 57 14.44 6.06 -18.14
C GLU A 57 14.85 6.30 -16.67
N ASN A 58 14.31 5.51 -15.74
CA ASN A 58 14.55 5.65 -14.30
C ASN A 58 15.09 4.35 -13.69
N PRO A 59 16.39 4.03 -13.86
CA PRO A 59 16.97 2.76 -13.46
C PRO A 59 16.98 2.48 -11.96
N GLN A 60 16.71 3.48 -11.13
CA GLN A 60 16.51 3.31 -9.69
C GLN A 60 15.17 2.63 -9.35
N ILE A 61 14.21 2.59 -10.28
CA ILE A 61 12.93 1.91 -10.08
C ILE A 61 13.12 0.41 -10.24
N ASP A 62 13.03 -0.33 -9.15
CA ASP A 62 13.08 -1.79 -9.15
C ASP A 62 11.70 -2.44 -8.96
N SER A 63 10.67 -1.64 -8.67
CA SER A 63 9.33 -2.13 -8.35
C SER A 63 8.21 -1.26 -8.96
N VAL A 64 7.32 -1.89 -9.70
CA VAL A 64 6.06 -1.29 -10.20
C VAL A 64 4.89 -1.81 -9.38
N LEU A 65 4.01 -0.92 -8.89
CA LEU A 65 2.74 -1.28 -8.27
C LEU A 65 1.57 -0.84 -9.15
N ILE A 66 0.89 -1.78 -9.76
CA ILE A 66 -0.37 -1.54 -10.48
C ILE A 66 -1.49 -1.45 -9.44
N THR A 67 -2.18 -0.33 -9.42
CA THR A 67 -3.21 -0.01 -8.40
C THR A 67 -4.30 0.89 -8.98
N GLY A 68 -5.28 1.28 -8.18
CA GLY A 68 -6.38 2.13 -8.66
C GLY A 68 -7.64 1.90 -7.85
N GLY A 69 -8.74 1.60 -8.51
CA GLY A 69 -9.91 1.01 -7.89
C GLY A 69 -9.58 -0.40 -7.41
N ASP A 70 -9.73 -1.36 -8.31
CA ASP A 70 -9.18 -2.71 -8.13
C ASP A 70 -8.70 -3.23 -9.49
N PRO A 71 -7.39 -3.32 -9.75
CA PRO A 71 -6.88 -3.77 -11.04
C PRO A 71 -7.28 -5.21 -11.43
N MET A 72 -7.61 -6.06 -10.46
CA MET A 72 -8.01 -7.45 -10.76
C MET A 72 -9.43 -7.59 -11.32
N ILE A 73 -10.22 -6.50 -11.36
CA ILE A 73 -11.48 -6.51 -12.11
C ILE A 73 -11.26 -6.49 -13.63
N MET A 74 -10.08 -6.05 -14.08
CA MET A 74 -9.74 -6.09 -15.49
C MET A 74 -9.65 -7.53 -16.00
N LYS A 75 -10.07 -7.75 -17.25
CA LYS A 75 -9.73 -9.00 -17.93
C LYS A 75 -8.21 -9.12 -18.08
N THR A 76 -7.70 -10.34 -18.04
CA THR A 76 -6.26 -10.62 -18.10
C THR A 76 -5.59 -10.01 -19.32
N LYS A 77 -6.28 -9.97 -20.48
CA LYS A 77 -5.76 -9.32 -21.68
C LYS A 77 -5.38 -7.84 -21.50
N PHE A 78 -6.05 -7.11 -20.59
CA PHE A 78 -5.69 -5.72 -20.29
C PHE A 78 -4.54 -5.63 -19.28
N LEU A 79 -4.50 -6.51 -18.28
CA LEU A 79 -3.34 -6.62 -17.39
C LEU A 79 -2.07 -6.96 -18.16
N ARG A 80 -2.18 -7.86 -19.13
CA ARG A 80 -1.10 -8.29 -20.01
C ARG A 80 -0.49 -7.12 -20.78
N GLN A 81 -1.30 -6.20 -21.31
CA GLN A 81 -0.82 -5.02 -22.01
C GLN A 81 0.10 -4.14 -21.16
N TYR A 82 -0.13 -4.07 -19.85
CA TYR A 82 0.69 -3.28 -18.93
C TYR A 82 1.89 -4.06 -18.38
N ILE A 83 1.78 -5.38 -18.25
CA ILE A 83 2.79 -6.23 -17.59
C ILE A 83 3.85 -6.71 -18.59
N GLU A 84 3.46 -7.23 -19.75
CA GLU A 84 4.40 -7.81 -20.72
C GLU A 84 5.51 -6.84 -21.16
N PRO A 85 5.22 -5.56 -21.46
CA PRO A 85 6.28 -4.63 -21.83
C PRO A 85 7.34 -4.39 -20.75
N LEU A 86 7.01 -4.68 -19.48
CA LEU A 86 7.92 -4.53 -18.36
C LEU A 86 8.89 -5.71 -18.20
N LEU A 87 8.59 -6.86 -18.81
CA LEU A 87 9.36 -8.09 -18.59
C LEU A 87 10.79 -8.00 -19.15
N SER A 88 11.01 -7.18 -20.17
CA SER A 88 12.33 -6.99 -20.79
C SER A 88 13.22 -6.00 -20.05
N ILE A 89 12.71 -5.25 -19.07
CA ILE A 89 13.48 -4.21 -18.35
C ILE A 89 14.42 -4.87 -17.32
N PRO A 90 15.76 -4.76 -17.48
CA PRO A 90 16.70 -5.56 -16.67
C PRO A 90 16.70 -5.20 -15.17
N HIS A 91 16.59 -3.91 -14.84
CA HIS A 91 16.66 -3.43 -13.45
C HIS A 91 15.35 -3.59 -12.67
N LEU A 92 14.24 -3.86 -13.37
CA LEU A 92 12.95 -4.08 -12.72
C LEU A 92 12.91 -5.49 -12.12
N ASN A 93 12.76 -5.58 -10.79
CA ASN A 93 12.77 -6.84 -10.04
C ASN A 93 11.37 -7.35 -9.72
N SER A 94 10.39 -6.45 -9.55
CA SER A 94 9.06 -6.85 -9.09
C SER A 94 7.91 -6.08 -9.73
N ILE A 95 6.86 -6.81 -10.06
CA ILE A 95 5.57 -6.28 -10.49
C ILE A 95 4.53 -6.64 -9.44
N ARG A 96 3.87 -5.65 -8.87
CA ARG A 96 2.89 -5.82 -7.80
C ARG A 96 1.51 -5.37 -8.27
N VAL A 97 0.48 -6.08 -7.86
CA VAL A 97 -0.93 -5.72 -8.15
C VAL A 97 -1.70 -5.64 -6.84
N GLY A 98 -2.28 -4.46 -6.57
CA GLY A 98 -3.11 -4.25 -5.38
C GLY A 98 -4.55 -4.69 -5.64
N THR A 99 -5.12 -5.55 -4.78
CA THR A 99 -6.50 -6.03 -4.97
C THR A 99 -7.16 -6.43 -3.67
N LYS A 100 -8.49 -6.30 -3.62
CA LYS A 100 -9.36 -6.93 -2.63
C LYS A 100 -10.20 -8.06 -3.23
N ALA A 101 -10.02 -8.38 -4.51
CA ALA A 101 -10.87 -9.35 -5.23
C ALA A 101 -10.84 -10.76 -4.64
N ILE A 102 -9.78 -11.16 -3.95
CA ILE A 102 -9.75 -12.44 -3.22
C ILE A 102 -10.90 -12.53 -2.20
N ALA A 103 -11.23 -11.41 -1.55
CA ALA A 103 -12.27 -11.35 -0.54
C ALA A 103 -13.70 -11.27 -1.11
N TYR A 104 -13.91 -10.44 -2.14
CA TYR A 104 -15.27 -10.18 -2.63
C TYR A 104 -15.62 -10.89 -3.95
N TRP A 105 -14.61 -11.36 -4.69
CA TRP A 105 -14.79 -12.05 -5.97
C TRP A 105 -13.69 -13.11 -6.21
N PRO A 106 -13.55 -14.14 -5.34
CA PRO A 106 -12.51 -15.17 -5.47
C PRO A 106 -12.60 -15.98 -6.76
N TYR A 107 -13.79 -16.09 -7.37
CA TYR A 107 -14.02 -16.73 -8.66
C TYR A 107 -13.19 -16.13 -9.80
N ARG A 108 -12.79 -14.86 -9.67
CA ARG A 108 -11.84 -14.20 -10.58
C ARG A 108 -10.54 -15.00 -10.77
N PHE A 109 -10.16 -15.78 -9.77
CA PHE A 109 -8.90 -16.52 -9.72
C PHE A 109 -9.09 -18.03 -9.90
N THR A 110 -10.31 -18.53 -9.83
CA THR A 110 -10.59 -19.98 -9.78
C THR A 110 -11.36 -20.51 -10.96
N GLU A 111 -12.10 -19.66 -11.69
CA GLU A 111 -13.01 -20.12 -12.72
C GLU A 111 -12.82 -19.43 -14.08
N GLY A 112 -12.93 -20.22 -15.14
CA GLY A 112 -12.97 -19.79 -16.53
C GLY A 112 -11.59 -19.51 -17.15
N GLU A 113 -11.60 -19.38 -18.48
CA GLU A 113 -10.40 -19.20 -19.29
C GLU A 113 -9.59 -17.96 -18.93
N ASP A 114 -10.26 -16.88 -18.47
CA ASP A 114 -9.56 -15.64 -18.08
C ASP A 114 -8.79 -15.81 -16.77
N ALA A 115 -9.27 -16.67 -15.85
CA ALA A 115 -8.52 -17.05 -14.65
C ALA A 115 -7.28 -17.88 -15.01
N ASP A 116 -7.44 -18.83 -15.94
CA ASP A 116 -6.31 -19.64 -16.43
C ASP A 116 -5.26 -18.77 -17.15
N ASP A 117 -5.71 -17.80 -17.95
CA ASP A 117 -4.80 -16.86 -18.61
C ASP A 117 -4.05 -15.97 -17.60
N LEU A 118 -4.71 -15.56 -16.50
CA LEU A 118 -4.04 -14.83 -15.42
C LEU A 118 -2.94 -15.67 -14.77
N MET A 119 -3.20 -16.95 -14.52
CA MET A 119 -2.18 -17.85 -13.96
C MET A 119 -1.00 -18.02 -14.93
N ARG A 120 -1.26 -18.13 -16.22
CA ARG A 120 -0.19 -18.14 -17.25
C ARG A 120 0.62 -16.84 -17.27
N LEU A 121 -0.04 -15.69 -17.19
CA LEU A 121 0.66 -14.39 -17.11
C LEU A 121 1.57 -14.29 -15.89
N ILE A 122 1.11 -14.77 -14.73
CA ILE A 122 1.93 -14.81 -13.51
C ILE A 122 3.16 -15.73 -13.72
N GLY A 123 2.96 -16.90 -14.33
CA GLY A 123 4.05 -17.82 -14.71
C GLY A 123 5.08 -17.14 -15.62
N GLN A 124 4.64 -16.42 -16.65
CA GLN A 124 5.52 -15.66 -17.56
C GLN A 124 6.36 -14.60 -16.84
N VAL A 125 5.76 -13.87 -15.86
CA VAL A 125 6.52 -12.92 -15.04
C VAL A 125 7.63 -13.65 -14.27
N ARG A 126 7.33 -14.78 -13.66
CA ARG A 126 8.32 -15.62 -12.96
C ARG A 126 9.42 -16.13 -13.90
N GLU A 127 9.05 -16.63 -15.07
CA GLU A 127 9.99 -17.14 -16.09
C GLU A 127 10.94 -16.04 -16.59
N SER A 128 10.49 -14.78 -16.61
CA SER A 128 11.34 -13.61 -16.93
C SER A 128 12.34 -13.26 -15.82
N GLY A 129 12.36 -14.00 -14.71
CA GLY A 129 13.22 -13.75 -13.55
C GLY A 129 12.68 -12.68 -12.58
N LYS A 130 11.46 -12.17 -12.81
CA LYS A 130 10.85 -11.14 -11.96
C LYS A 130 9.86 -11.73 -10.95
N ASN A 131 9.66 -11.01 -9.85
CA ASN A 131 8.67 -11.38 -8.83
C ASN A 131 7.31 -10.78 -9.16
N PHE A 132 6.27 -11.61 -9.20
CA PHE A 132 4.89 -11.14 -9.22
C PHE A 132 4.30 -11.17 -7.81
N ALA A 133 3.87 -10.02 -7.28
CA ALA A 133 3.30 -9.97 -5.94
C ALA A 133 1.86 -9.43 -5.95
N VAL A 134 0.96 -10.21 -5.35
CA VAL A 134 -0.42 -9.79 -5.09
C VAL A 134 -0.44 -9.09 -3.74
N MET A 135 -0.73 -7.78 -3.74
CA MET A 135 -0.93 -6.99 -2.53
C MET A 135 -2.39 -7.13 -2.10
N ALA A 136 -2.68 -8.22 -1.40
CA ALA A 136 -4.03 -8.63 -1.04
C ALA A 136 -4.56 -7.80 0.12
N HIS A 137 -5.67 -7.07 -0.11
CA HIS A 137 -6.38 -6.39 0.95
C HIS A 137 -7.32 -7.39 1.63
N SER A 138 -7.06 -7.71 2.89
CA SER A 138 -7.91 -8.56 3.72
C SER A 138 -8.03 -7.97 5.12
N SER A 139 -9.25 -7.56 5.48
CA SER A 139 -9.52 -6.80 6.72
C SER A 139 -9.96 -7.69 7.88
N HIS A 140 -10.45 -8.91 7.59
CA HIS A 140 -11.01 -9.79 8.61
C HIS A 140 -10.80 -11.28 8.26
N PRO A 141 -10.57 -12.19 9.23
CA PRO A 141 -10.35 -13.61 8.94
C PRO A 141 -11.52 -14.30 8.22
N VAL A 142 -12.74 -13.80 8.37
CA VAL A 142 -13.93 -14.29 7.66
C VAL A 142 -13.81 -14.17 6.14
N GLU A 143 -13.02 -13.23 5.62
CA GLU A 143 -12.77 -13.09 4.17
C GLU A 143 -12.08 -14.33 3.56
N PHE A 144 -11.45 -15.16 4.38
CA PHE A 144 -10.85 -16.45 4.00
C PHE A 144 -11.62 -17.66 4.51
N SER A 145 -12.89 -17.52 4.96
CA SER A 145 -13.67 -18.64 5.50
C SER A 145 -14.18 -19.58 4.41
N THR A 146 -14.43 -19.07 3.22
CA THR A 146 -14.95 -19.88 2.09
C THR A 146 -13.83 -20.68 1.42
N GLU A 147 -14.17 -21.88 0.96
CA GLU A 147 -13.23 -22.74 0.24
C GLU A 147 -12.70 -22.08 -1.04
N VAL A 148 -13.57 -21.40 -1.79
CA VAL A 148 -13.17 -20.69 -3.03
C VAL A 148 -12.17 -19.58 -2.77
N ALA A 149 -12.28 -18.82 -1.67
CA ALA A 149 -11.30 -17.79 -1.31
C ALA A 149 -9.93 -18.41 -0.95
N GLN A 150 -9.96 -19.54 -0.24
CA GLN A 150 -8.72 -20.29 0.07
C GLN A 150 -8.08 -20.88 -1.19
N GLN A 151 -8.89 -21.42 -2.09
CA GLN A 151 -8.44 -21.94 -3.37
C GLN A 151 -7.83 -20.84 -4.25
N ALA A 152 -8.43 -19.64 -4.26
CA ALA A 152 -7.90 -18.48 -4.98
C ALA A 152 -6.48 -18.13 -4.51
N VAL A 153 -6.24 -18.10 -3.20
CA VAL A 153 -4.89 -17.84 -2.63
C VAL A 153 -3.90 -18.93 -3.06
N ARG A 154 -4.26 -20.21 -2.91
CA ARG A 154 -3.39 -21.33 -3.28
C ARG A 154 -3.04 -21.28 -4.77
N ARG A 155 -4.03 -21.06 -5.62
CA ARG A 155 -3.84 -21.02 -7.07
C ARG A 155 -2.92 -19.89 -7.52
N LEU A 156 -3.00 -18.72 -6.90
CA LEU A 156 -2.08 -17.61 -7.12
C LEU A 156 -0.64 -17.99 -6.73
N ILE A 157 -0.47 -18.62 -5.56
CA ILE A 157 0.85 -19.07 -5.07
C ILE A 157 1.43 -20.16 -5.97
N ASP A 158 0.64 -21.16 -6.36
CA ASP A 158 1.05 -22.26 -7.22
C ASP A 158 1.50 -21.76 -8.61
N SER A 159 0.91 -20.65 -9.09
CA SER A 159 1.32 -20.00 -10.35
C SER A 159 2.62 -19.19 -10.22
N GLY A 160 3.17 -19.05 -9.01
CA GLY A 160 4.41 -18.34 -8.72
C GLY A 160 4.24 -16.92 -8.16
N ALA A 161 3.03 -16.49 -7.82
CA ALA A 161 2.83 -15.22 -7.15
C ALA A 161 3.19 -15.30 -5.67
N VAL A 162 3.72 -14.19 -5.12
CA VAL A 162 3.80 -13.98 -3.68
C VAL A 162 2.56 -13.21 -3.23
N VAL A 163 1.76 -13.78 -2.35
CA VAL A 163 0.58 -13.11 -1.78
C VAL A 163 0.96 -12.42 -0.48
N ARG A 164 0.97 -11.08 -0.48
CA ARG A 164 1.26 -10.24 0.69
C ARG A 164 -0.01 -9.53 1.14
N CYS A 165 -0.41 -9.79 2.39
CA CYS A 165 -1.68 -9.35 2.93
C CYS A 165 -1.53 -8.05 3.72
N GLN A 166 -2.42 -7.10 3.46
CA GLN A 166 -2.44 -5.81 4.12
C GLN A 166 -3.88 -5.32 4.35
N ALA A 167 -4.09 -4.56 5.40
CA ALA A 167 -5.37 -3.91 5.65
C ALA A 167 -5.21 -2.68 6.55
N PRO A 168 -6.13 -1.71 6.49
CA PRO A 168 -6.25 -0.69 7.52
C PRO A 168 -6.88 -1.27 8.80
N LEU A 169 -6.46 -0.72 9.94
CA LEU A 169 -7.14 -0.90 11.21
C LEU A 169 -8.38 -0.01 11.24
N ILE A 170 -9.54 -0.61 11.40
CA ILE A 170 -10.84 0.04 11.22
C ILE A 170 -11.70 -0.24 12.44
N LYS A 171 -12.14 0.84 13.11
CA LYS A 171 -13.07 0.75 14.22
C LYS A 171 -14.33 -0.03 13.83
N ARG A 172 -14.81 -0.90 14.69
CA ARG A 172 -15.98 -1.77 14.51
C ARG A 172 -15.85 -2.89 13.48
N VAL A 173 -14.71 -2.99 12.80
CA VAL A 173 -14.44 -4.08 11.85
C VAL A 173 -13.36 -5.01 12.38
N ASN A 174 -12.21 -4.47 12.72
CA ASN A 174 -11.05 -5.25 13.16
C ASN A 174 -10.27 -4.56 14.30
N ASP A 175 -10.93 -3.74 15.11
CA ASP A 175 -10.34 -2.99 16.23
C ASP A 175 -10.15 -3.83 17.51
N HIS A 176 -9.87 -5.12 17.34
CA HIS A 176 -9.56 -6.06 18.42
C HIS A 176 -8.33 -6.92 18.10
N PRO A 177 -7.41 -7.14 19.06
CA PRO A 177 -6.18 -7.88 18.82
C PRO A 177 -6.41 -9.32 18.33
N ASP A 178 -7.44 -10.00 18.84
CA ASP A 178 -7.72 -11.40 18.46
C ASP A 178 -8.14 -11.54 16.99
N VAL A 179 -8.79 -10.51 16.44
CA VAL A 179 -9.15 -10.48 15.00
C VAL A 179 -7.89 -10.47 14.15
N TRP A 180 -6.91 -9.63 14.48
CA TRP A 180 -5.63 -9.56 13.77
C TRP A 180 -4.81 -10.84 13.95
N ALA A 181 -4.72 -11.36 15.17
CA ALA A 181 -4.02 -12.61 15.41
C ALA A 181 -4.63 -13.78 14.62
N ALA A 182 -5.96 -13.89 14.60
CA ALA A 182 -6.67 -14.89 13.79
C ALA A 182 -6.45 -14.69 12.30
N LEU A 183 -6.50 -13.43 11.82
CA LEU A 183 -6.26 -13.08 10.43
C LEU A 183 -4.84 -13.48 10.00
N TRP A 184 -3.82 -13.10 10.76
CA TRP A 184 -2.42 -13.43 10.42
C TRP A 184 -2.14 -14.94 10.45
N ARG A 185 -2.70 -15.68 11.42
CA ARG A 185 -2.60 -17.15 11.44
C ARG A 185 -3.26 -17.75 10.20
N LYS A 186 -4.43 -17.25 9.81
CA LYS A 186 -5.15 -17.75 8.62
C LYS A 186 -4.38 -17.46 7.34
N GLN A 187 -3.79 -16.28 7.19
CA GLN A 187 -2.94 -15.92 6.05
C GLN A 187 -1.75 -16.87 5.94
N VAL A 188 -1.02 -17.09 7.03
CA VAL A 188 0.13 -18.02 7.05
C VAL A 188 -0.29 -19.45 6.73
N SER A 189 -1.42 -19.92 7.25
CA SER A 189 -1.91 -21.30 6.95
C SER A 189 -2.25 -21.50 5.47
N LEU A 190 -2.47 -20.43 4.71
CA LEU A 190 -2.72 -20.44 3.28
C LEU A 190 -1.44 -20.20 2.44
N GLY A 191 -0.28 -20.00 3.07
CA GLY A 191 0.97 -19.66 2.39
C GLY A 191 1.11 -18.17 2.05
N ALA A 192 0.16 -17.34 2.47
CA ALA A 192 0.24 -15.90 2.30
C ALA A 192 1.06 -15.23 3.41
N VAL A 193 1.63 -14.07 3.13
CA VAL A 193 2.53 -13.35 4.04
C VAL A 193 1.80 -12.15 4.64
N PRO A 194 1.56 -12.10 5.96
CA PRO A 194 1.12 -10.88 6.63
C PRO A 194 2.13 -9.76 6.42
N TYR A 195 1.68 -8.57 5.97
CA TYR A 195 2.64 -7.57 5.48
C TYR A 195 2.48 -6.19 6.11
N TYR A 196 1.27 -5.61 6.12
CA TYR A 196 0.99 -4.33 6.75
C TYR A 196 -0.31 -4.33 7.55
N MET A 197 -0.24 -3.73 8.76
CA MET A 197 -1.38 -3.13 9.44
C MET A 197 -1.27 -1.62 9.25
N PHE A 198 -2.15 -1.04 8.43
CA PHE A 198 -2.18 0.41 8.25
C PHE A 198 -3.08 1.07 9.28
N VAL A 199 -2.73 2.28 9.68
CA VAL A 199 -3.69 3.20 10.28
C VAL A 199 -4.65 3.65 9.18
N GLU A 200 -5.94 3.76 9.49
CA GLU A 200 -6.94 4.23 8.54
C GLU A 200 -6.64 5.68 8.13
N ARG A 201 -6.68 5.93 6.81
CA ARG A 201 -6.37 7.26 6.27
C ARG A 201 -7.50 8.24 6.48
N ASP A 202 -7.11 9.52 6.58
CA ASP A 202 -8.01 10.65 6.61
C ASP A 202 -8.76 10.83 5.27
N THR A 203 -9.87 10.11 5.13
CA THR A 203 -10.71 10.18 3.93
C THR A 203 -12.16 9.80 4.25
N GLY A 204 -13.11 10.52 3.65
CA GLY A 204 -14.53 10.20 3.80
C GLY A 204 -14.97 10.17 5.28
N PRO A 205 -15.54 9.06 5.76
CA PRO A 205 -16.08 8.96 7.12
C PRO A 205 -15.01 8.68 8.19
N LYS A 206 -13.88 9.39 8.18
CA LYS A 206 -12.76 9.22 9.12
C LYS A 206 -13.22 9.05 10.56
N ASN A 207 -14.01 10.00 11.07
CA ASN A 207 -14.45 10.02 12.47
C ASN A 207 -15.23 8.77 12.89
N TYR A 208 -15.78 8.04 11.93
CA TYR A 208 -16.51 6.82 12.18
C TYR A 208 -15.59 5.60 12.31
N PHE A 209 -14.52 5.55 11.53
CA PHE A 209 -13.65 4.37 11.37
C PHE A 209 -12.28 4.52 12.04
N GLU A 210 -11.89 5.72 12.43
CA GLU A 210 -10.57 5.97 13.01
C GLU A 210 -10.37 5.29 14.38
N VAL A 211 -9.14 4.87 14.62
CA VAL A 211 -8.66 4.32 15.88
C VAL A 211 -7.47 5.15 16.34
N PRO A 212 -7.46 5.68 17.59
CA PRO A 212 -6.31 6.42 18.11
C PRO A 212 -5.00 5.62 18.03
N LEU A 213 -3.88 6.28 17.72
CA LEU A 213 -2.56 5.65 17.54
C LEU A 213 -2.13 4.83 18.75
N ALA A 214 -2.40 5.32 19.98
CA ALA A 214 -2.11 4.59 21.19
C ALA A 214 -2.88 3.26 21.28
N ARG A 215 -4.16 3.27 20.87
CA ARG A 215 -4.98 2.06 20.82
C ARG A 215 -4.56 1.16 19.66
N ALA A 216 -4.20 1.74 18.51
CA ALA A 216 -3.70 1.00 17.35
C ALA A 216 -2.44 0.21 17.71
N TYR A 217 -1.52 0.82 18.45
CA TYR A 217 -0.32 0.15 18.94
C TYR A 217 -0.63 -0.94 19.96
N ASP A 218 -1.55 -0.73 20.91
CA ASP A 218 -1.97 -1.76 21.85
C ASP A 218 -2.56 -2.98 21.12
N ILE A 219 -3.45 -2.76 20.14
CA ILE A 219 -4.03 -3.83 19.33
C ILE A 219 -2.94 -4.60 18.57
N PHE A 220 -2.04 -3.88 17.91
CA PHE A 220 -0.93 -4.49 17.16
C PHE A 220 -0.05 -5.34 18.08
N SER A 221 0.43 -4.77 19.17
CA SER A 221 1.35 -5.42 20.12
C SER A 221 0.72 -6.69 20.72
N ARG A 222 -0.54 -6.60 21.14
CA ARG A 222 -1.26 -7.75 21.70
C ARG A 222 -1.55 -8.82 20.66
N ALA A 223 -1.86 -8.46 19.42
CA ALA A 223 -2.03 -9.43 18.33
C ALA A 223 -0.70 -10.11 17.99
N TYR A 224 0.38 -9.32 17.91
CA TYR A 224 1.74 -9.80 17.60
C TYR A 224 2.24 -10.81 18.61
N ASN A 225 1.92 -10.63 19.90
CA ASN A 225 2.27 -11.55 20.99
C ASN A 225 1.52 -12.88 20.94
N GLN A 226 0.42 -12.96 20.20
CA GLN A 226 -0.40 -14.18 20.09
C GLN A 226 0.01 -15.10 18.94
N VAL A 227 0.95 -14.71 18.08
CA VAL A 227 1.27 -15.44 16.86
C VAL A 227 2.72 -15.89 16.82
N SER A 228 3.00 -16.92 15.99
CA SER A 228 4.35 -17.44 15.77
C SER A 228 5.20 -16.56 14.87
N GLY A 229 6.52 -16.82 14.79
CA GLY A 229 7.47 -16.04 14.01
C GLY A 229 7.08 -15.83 12.54
N LEU A 230 6.52 -16.84 11.87
CA LEU A 230 6.08 -16.72 10.46
C LEU A 230 4.94 -15.72 10.28
N ALA A 231 4.11 -15.50 11.28
CA ALA A 231 3.05 -14.51 11.26
C ALA A 231 3.52 -13.13 11.76
N ARG A 232 4.70 -13.03 12.38
CA ARG A 232 5.32 -11.79 12.88
C ARG A 232 6.08 -11.01 11.79
N THR A 233 5.60 -11.04 10.57
CA THR A 233 6.17 -10.31 9.43
C THR A 233 5.48 -8.97 9.17
N VAL A 234 4.40 -8.69 9.89
CA VAL A 234 3.60 -7.46 9.76
C VAL A 234 4.37 -6.25 10.23
N ARG A 235 4.35 -5.21 9.43
CA ARG A 235 4.80 -3.86 9.79
C ARG A 235 3.60 -3.00 10.16
N GLY A 236 3.63 -2.42 11.35
CA GLY A 236 2.50 -1.60 11.78
C GLY A 236 2.49 -1.30 13.29
N PRO A 237 1.51 -0.49 13.71
CA PRO A 237 0.58 0.27 12.87
C PRO A 237 1.32 1.33 12.05
N SER A 238 1.06 1.41 10.74
CA SER A 238 1.80 2.32 9.87
C SER A 238 0.90 3.29 9.11
N MET A 239 1.37 4.52 8.97
CA MET A 239 0.72 5.61 8.26
C MET A 239 1.44 5.89 6.93
N SER A 240 0.69 6.05 5.84
CA SER A 240 1.21 6.53 4.55
C SER A 240 1.02 8.05 4.46
N CYS A 241 1.91 8.79 5.12
CA CYS A 241 1.87 10.24 5.25
C CYS A 241 2.55 10.97 4.09
N THR A 242 2.49 12.30 4.10
CA THR A 242 3.17 13.14 3.12
C THR A 242 4.68 12.91 3.11
N PRO A 243 5.43 12.92 4.23
CA PRO A 243 6.88 12.72 4.22
C PRO A 243 7.30 11.27 3.91
N GLY A 244 6.39 10.30 4.06
CA GLY A 244 6.71 8.90 3.82
C GLY A 244 5.77 7.93 4.51
N LYS A 245 6.29 6.74 4.78
CA LYS A 245 5.58 5.72 5.54
C LYS A 245 6.17 5.62 6.93
N VAL A 246 5.38 5.99 7.93
CA VAL A 246 5.78 6.06 9.35
C VAL A 246 5.07 4.98 10.15
N CYS A 247 5.80 4.27 10.99
CA CYS A 247 5.30 3.25 11.90
C CYS A 247 5.30 3.76 13.34
N VAL A 248 4.29 3.38 14.11
CA VAL A 248 4.32 3.48 15.58
C VAL A 248 5.03 2.24 16.12
N ASP A 249 6.28 2.36 16.50
CA ASP A 249 7.11 1.25 17.01
C ASP A 249 6.95 1.03 18.52
N GLY A 250 6.45 2.04 19.24
CA GLY A 250 6.30 1.92 20.68
C GLY A 250 5.59 3.09 21.35
N VAL A 251 5.26 2.86 22.61
CA VAL A 251 4.93 3.88 23.60
C VAL A 251 5.82 3.63 24.81
N THR A 252 6.57 4.63 25.23
CA THR A 252 7.52 4.51 26.35
C THR A 252 7.62 5.82 27.13
N GLU A 253 8.49 5.84 28.13
CA GLU A 253 8.84 7.04 28.88
C GLU A 253 10.34 7.36 28.67
N VAL A 254 10.64 8.60 28.33
CA VAL A 254 11.99 9.13 28.12
C VAL A 254 12.13 10.40 28.95
N HIS A 255 13.10 10.44 29.87
CA HIS A 255 13.32 11.59 30.78
C HIS A 255 12.06 12.03 31.55
N GLY A 256 11.18 11.08 31.92
CA GLY A 256 9.92 11.38 32.62
C GLY A 256 8.77 11.83 31.73
N GLU A 257 8.98 11.93 30.42
CA GLU A 257 7.94 12.25 29.45
C GLU A 257 7.45 10.97 28.74
N LYS A 258 6.15 10.79 28.69
CA LYS A 258 5.53 9.72 27.92
C LYS A 258 5.53 10.09 26.45
N VAL A 259 6.05 9.22 25.58
CA VAL A 259 6.25 9.48 24.17
C VAL A 259 5.79 8.33 23.28
N PHE A 260 5.43 8.63 22.03
CA PHE A 260 5.42 7.66 20.96
C PHE A 260 6.84 7.48 20.41
N VAL A 261 7.23 6.24 20.19
CA VAL A 261 8.41 5.87 19.40
C VAL A 261 7.96 5.66 17.97
N MET A 262 8.43 6.49 17.08
CA MET A 262 8.06 6.50 15.67
C MET A 262 9.26 6.12 14.80
N LYS A 263 9.00 5.46 13.66
CA LYS A 263 10.07 5.10 12.72
C LYS A 263 9.61 5.23 11.29
N PHE A 264 10.46 5.80 10.45
CA PHE A 264 10.24 5.77 9.01
C PHE A 264 10.51 4.37 8.44
N ILE A 265 9.52 3.77 7.80
CA ILE A 265 9.68 2.53 7.03
C ILE A 265 10.19 2.86 5.62
N GLN A 266 9.68 3.93 5.04
CA GLN A 266 10.09 4.50 3.75
C GLN A 266 9.95 6.02 3.84
N GLY A 267 10.87 6.78 3.24
CA GLY A 267 10.82 8.23 3.18
C GLY A 267 10.79 8.72 1.73
N ARG A 268 10.24 9.92 1.49
CA ARG A 268 10.45 10.62 0.21
C ARG A 268 11.94 10.91 0.02
N ASN A 269 12.60 11.36 1.07
CA ASN A 269 14.06 11.35 1.14
C ASN A 269 14.50 9.92 1.56
N PRO A 270 15.26 9.18 0.74
CA PRO A 270 15.72 7.83 1.06
C PRO A 270 16.49 7.71 2.37
N PHE A 271 17.20 8.79 2.77
CA PHE A 271 17.97 8.83 4.01
C PHE A 271 17.12 8.89 5.28
N TRP A 272 15.80 9.05 5.15
CA TRP A 272 14.90 8.97 6.30
C TRP A 272 14.50 7.54 6.65
N ALA A 273 14.70 6.59 5.75
CA ALA A 273 14.38 5.19 6.02
C ALA A 273 15.12 4.68 7.27
N ASN A 274 14.40 3.99 8.14
CA ASN A 274 14.85 3.50 9.46
C ASN A 274 15.19 4.58 10.50
N LYS A 275 15.07 5.87 10.21
CA LYS A 275 15.21 6.88 11.26
C LYS A 275 14.09 6.75 12.29
N VAL A 276 14.49 6.69 13.56
CA VAL A 276 13.60 6.73 14.72
C VAL A 276 13.48 8.17 15.20
N PHE A 277 12.30 8.55 15.63
CA PHE A 277 12.04 9.83 16.27
C PHE A 277 10.96 9.68 17.34
N PHE A 278 10.85 10.68 18.21
CA PHE A 278 9.87 10.70 19.28
C PHE A 278 8.83 11.77 19.01
N ALA A 279 7.59 11.46 19.39
CA ALA A 279 6.50 12.42 19.40
C ALA A 279 5.84 12.42 20.78
N LYS A 280 5.37 13.58 21.20
CA LYS A 280 4.65 13.73 22.46
C LYS A 280 3.43 12.81 22.49
N PHE A 281 3.25 12.10 23.61
CA PHE A 281 2.13 11.20 23.74
C PHE A 281 0.80 11.97 23.76
N ASN A 282 -0.03 11.70 22.77
CA ASN A 282 -1.40 12.20 22.67
C ASN A 282 -2.36 11.00 22.54
N PRO A 283 -3.15 10.67 23.56
CA PRO A 283 -4.03 9.50 23.54
C PRO A 283 -5.17 9.61 22.51
N ARG A 284 -5.40 10.81 21.95
CA ARG A 284 -6.43 11.06 20.96
C ARG A 284 -5.91 11.18 19.53
N ALA A 285 -4.60 11.29 19.36
CA ALA A 285 -3.99 11.38 18.03
C ALA A 285 -4.36 10.16 17.17
N THR A 286 -4.78 10.40 15.94
CA THR A 286 -5.20 9.39 14.96
C THR A 286 -4.30 9.35 13.72
N TRP A 287 -3.48 10.39 13.54
CA TRP A 287 -2.58 10.54 12.39
C TRP A 287 -1.29 11.28 12.77
N LEU A 288 -0.30 11.29 11.86
CA LEU A 288 0.98 11.96 12.08
C LEU A 288 0.82 13.46 12.36
N ASP A 289 -0.13 14.10 11.66
CA ASP A 289 -0.36 15.55 11.76
C ASP A 289 -1.01 15.98 13.09
N ASP A 290 -1.50 14.99 13.89
CA ASP A 290 -2.00 15.23 15.26
C ASP A 290 -0.89 15.16 16.32
N LEU A 291 0.35 14.90 15.91
CA LEU A 291 1.49 14.71 16.80
C LEU A 291 2.35 15.97 16.87
N GLU A 292 2.95 16.17 18.04
CA GLU A 292 3.85 17.27 18.33
C GLU A 292 5.28 16.73 18.62
N PRO A 293 6.33 17.48 18.27
CA PRO A 293 7.68 17.20 18.73
C PRO A 293 7.78 17.15 20.25
N THR A 294 8.84 16.56 20.78
CA THR A 294 9.05 16.41 22.24
C THR A 294 10.54 16.42 22.56
N LEU A 295 10.92 16.30 23.82
CA LEU A 295 12.30 16.25 24.32
C LEU A 295 13.13 17.51 23.94
N GLY A 296 12.48 18.67 23.91
CA GLY A 296 13.15 19.95 23.62
C GLY A 296 13.28 20.27 22.12
N GLU A 297 12.72 19.49 21.25
CA GLU A 297 12.68 19.77 19.80
C GLU A 297 11.48 20.66 19.46
N ASP A 298 11.69 21.69 18.65
CA ASP A 298 10.65 22.62 18.19
C ASP A 298 9.93 22.11 16.92
N ALA A 299 10.57 21.21 16.16
CA ALA A 299 10.05 20.65 14.91
C ALA A 299 10.55 19.21 14.70
N PHE A 300 9.81 18.42 13.95
CA PHE A 300 10.33 17.12 13.51
C PHE A 300 11.43 17.28 12.47
N PHE A 301 12.42 16.39 12.52
CA PHE A 301 13.61 16.47 11.65
C PHE A 301 13.29 16.46 10.14
N PHE A 302 12.12 15.94 9.76
CA PHE A 302 11.70 15.83 8.36
C PHE A 302 10.97 17.07 7.84
N GLU A 303 10.52 17.99 8.70
CA GLU A 303 9.73 19.18 8.30
C GLU A 303 10.54 20.10 7.40
N LYS A 304 11.75 20.49 7.82
CA LYS A 304 12.67 21.30 6.99
C LYS A 304 12.98 20.65 5.64
N GLY A 305 13.24 19.33 5.64
CA GLY A 305 13.52 18.60 4.40
C GLY A 305 12.29 18.43 3.49
N MET A 306 11.08 18.61 4.01
CA MET A 306 9.87 18.66 3.20
C MET A 306 9.67 19.99 2.52
N ASP A 307 10.02 21.10 3.17
CA ASP A 307 9.95 22.43 2.57
C ASP A 307 10.91 22.52 1.37
N ASP A 308 12.15 22.08 1.52
CA ASP A 308 13.12 21.99 0.42
C ASP A 308 12.62 21.10 -0.72
N PHE A 309 11.95 19.97 -0.40
CA PHE A 309 11.41 19.06 -1.41
C PHE A 309 10.23 19.70 -2.17
N VAL A 310 9.36 20.42 -1.49
CA VAL A 310 8.20 21.12 -2.10
C VAL A 310 8.67 22.29 -2.96
N GLU A 311 9.67 23.03 -2.52
CA GLU A 311 10.26 24.13 -3.32
C GLU A 311 10.92 23.61 -4.59
N ASN A 312 11.78 22.59 -4.48
CA ASN A 312 12.42 21.97 -5.65
C ASN A 312 11.39 21.38 -6.62
N TYR A 313 10.33 20.73 -6.10
CA TYR A 313 9.24 20.18 -6.92
C TYR A 313 8.44 21.28 -7.64
N ARG A 314 8.25 22.45 -7.03
CA ARG A 314 7.61 23.60 -7.66
C ARG A 314 8.48 24.17 -8.77
N HIS A 315 9.77 24.38 -8.54
CA HIS A 315 10.71 24.90 -9.55
C HIS A 315 10.77 23.97 -10.77
N GLU A 316 10.89 22.66 -10.59
CA GLU A 316 10.90 21.69 -11.71
C GLU A 316 9.59 21.67 -12.53
N HIS A 317 8.47 22.15 -11.96
CA HIS A 317 7.16 22.13 -12.64
C HIS A 317 6.71 23.50 -13.12
N GLU A 318 7.22 24.59 -12.59
CA GLU A 318 7.01 25.95 -13.11
C GLU A 318 7.71 26.13 -14.46
N ASP A 319 8.92 25.62 -14.63
CA ASP A 319 9.65 25.62 -15.92
C ASP A 319 8.88 24.88 -17.03
N VAL A 320 8.13 23.83 -16.70
CA VAL A 320 7.32 23.08 -17.67
C VAL A 320 6.05 23.87 -18.09
N HIS A 321 5.54 24.75 -17.24
CA HIS A 321 4.38 25.60 -17.56
C HIS A 321 4.77 26.82 -18.39
N GLU A 322 5.96 27.37 -18.23
CA GLU A 322 6.44 28.48 -19.08
C GLU A 322 6.75 28.03 -20.52
N VAL A 323 7.33 26.83 -20.68
CA VAL A 323 7.59 26.26 -22.01
C VAL A 323 6.29 25.98 -22.78
N LYS A 324 5.20 25.64 -22.11
CA LYS A 324 3.88 25.45 -22.76
C LYS A 324 3.13 26.76 -23.10
N LYS A 325 3.57 27.90 -22.59
CA LYS A 325 3.02 29.21 -22.96
C LYS A 325 3.81 29.88 -24.09
N SER A 326 4.98 29.34 -24.43
CA SER A 326 5.84 29.86 -25.50
C SER A 326 5.80 29.03 -26.81
N LEU A 327 4.97 27.99 -26.85
CA LEU A 327 4.59 27.21 -28.05
C LEU A 327 3.10 27.39 -28.35
#